data_794a0e0e4e736345ffe52e4dca5f4580
#
_entry.id   794a0e0e4e736345ffe52e4dca5f4580
#
_cell.length_a   1.000
_cell.length_b   1.000
_cell.length_c   1.000
_cell.angle_alpha   90.00
_cell.angle_beta   90.00
_cell.angle_gamma   90.00
#
_symmetry.space_group_name_H-M   'P 1'
#
loop_
_entity.id
_entity.type
_entity.pdbx_description
1 polymer ?
#
loop_
_entity_poly.entity_id
_entity_poly.type
_entity_poly.pdbx_seq_one_letter_code
_entity_poly.pdbx_strand_id
1 'polypeptide(L)'
;MMGGYDIMKRLVRRALQGGPDASFLFGSFIRKARYTFMIGIYDYTVVLTYCSLISASLGIIVCLHGIGHPFYGVFFLLLSGLCDTFDGRVARSKKNRTAMEKSYGIQIDSLADLVAFGILPGCIGIAMLRVSKRFSDVPHIRHVNPDDKLVLYPIALMIIVILYILAAMIRLAYFNVMEEERSHTENTARRYYTGLPVTSAALIFPTVMLIQFLTETDLTMLYFGVMVVVSFLFVSKIRVRKPGLKLILAMIAIGAVEFALLVFIHWRAGGI
;
A
#
# COMPACT_ATOMS: atom_id res chain seq x y z
N MET A 1 33.27 -16.55 12.15
CA MET A 1 31.95 -17.07 12.55
C MET A 1 31.90 -17.86 13.85
N MET A 2 32.98 -18.06 14.56
CA MET A 2 33.04 -18.82 15.83
C MET A 2 32.73 -18.04 17.12
N GLY A 3 32.64 -16.71 17.08
CA GLY A 3 32.45 -15.88 18.29
C GLY A 3 31.05 -15.86 18.93
N GLY A 4 29.98 -16.17 18.18
CA GLY A 4 28.60 -16.08 18.69
C GLY A 4 28.19 -17.25 19.59
N TYR A 5 28.66 -18.44 19.29
CA TYR A 5 28.34 -19.67 20.01
C TYR A 5 28.98 -19.74 21.41
N ASP A 6 30.20 -19.26 21.53
CA ASP A 6 30.92 -19.20 22.82
C ASP A 6 30.36 -18.12 23.76
N ILE A 7 29.91 -17.00 23.21
CA ILE A 7 29.21 -15.95 23.98
C ILE A 7 27.86 -16.51 24.51
N MET A 8 27.15 -17.27 23.70
CA MET A 8 25.90 -17.90 24.07
C MET A 8 26.08 -18.91 25.22
N LYS A 9 27.08 -19.78 25.16
CA LYS A 9 27.40 -20.72 26.24
C LYS A 9 27.74 -20.02 27.55
N ARG A 10 28.49 -18.91 27.53
CA ARG A 10 28.83 -18.14 28.73
C ARG A 10 27.63 -17.43 29.35
N LEU A 11 26.71 -16.88 28.53
CA LEU A 11 25.51 -16.21 29.00
C LEU A 11 24.50 -17.20 29.60
N VAL A 12 24.30 -18.35 28.96
CA VAL A 12 23.42 -19.43 29.48
C VAL A 12 23.98 -19.98 30.82
N ARG A 13 25.30 -20.19 30.96
CA ARG A 13 25.92 -20.62 32.22
C ARG A 13 25.72 -19.60 33.34
N ARG A 14 25.85 -18.28 33.07
CA ARG A 14 25.60 -17.22 34.05
C ARG A 14 24.11 -17.10 34.43
N ALA A 15 23.20 -17.28 33.48
CA ALA A 15 21.75 -17.27 33.75
C ALA A 15 21.31 -18.44 34.64
N LEU A 16 21.94 -19.60 34.49
CA LEU A 16 21.66 -20.80 35.31
C LEU A 16 22.23 -20.70 36.74
N GLN A 17 23.14 -19.76 37.02
CA GLN A 17 23.72 -19.53 38.34
C GLN A 17 22.94 -18.54 39.26
N GLY A 18 21.71 -18.12 38.84
CA GLY A 18 20.74 -17.46 39.73
C GLY A 18 21.11 -16.08 40.25
N GLY A 19 21.94 -15.32 39.55
CA GLY A 19 22.24 -13.94 39.95
C GLY A 19 21.04 -12.97 39.72
N PRO A 20 20.92 -11.88 40.51
CA PRO A 20 19.81 -10.92 40.44
C PRO A 20 19.65 -10.23 39.07
N ASP A 21 20.61 -10.35 38.17
CA ASP A 21 20.58 -9.78 36.79
C ASP A 21 20.15 -10.77 35.70
N ALA A 22 19.77 -12.01 36.06
CA ALA A 22 19.47 -13.06 35.09
C ALA A 22 18.30 -12.69 34.18
N SER A 23 17.27 -12.04 34.69
CA SER A 23 16.10 -11.59 33.91
C SER A 23 16.45 -10.44 32.96
N PHE A 24 17.33 -9.53 33.41
CA PHE A 24 17.81 -8.41 32.60
C PHE A 24 18.74 -8.90 31.48
N LEU A 25 19.65 -9.82 31.80
CA LEU A 25 20.57 -10.44 30.85
C LEU A 25 19.82 -11.31 29.83
N PHE A 26 18.79 -12.05 30.26
CA PHE A 26 17.95 -12.87 29.37
C PHE A 26 17.09 -11.97 28.45
N GLY A 27 16.51 -10.89 28.97
CA GLY A 27 15.79 -9.90 28.16
C GLY A 27 16.67 -9.19 27.13
N SER A 28 17.92 -8.84 27.54
CA SER A 28 18.92 -8.24 26.64
C SER A 28 19.42 -9.25 25.59
N PHE A 29 19.55 -10.51 25.96
CA PHE A 29 19.94 -11.61 25.05
C PHE A 29 18.85 -11.89 24.02
N ILE A 30 17.58 -12.00 24.42
CA ILE A 30 16.46 -12.18 23.49
C ILE A 30 16.37 -10.98 22.53
N ARG A 31 16.57 -9.75 23.03
CA ARG A 31 16.59 -8.55 22.21
C ARG A 31 17.75 -8.59 21.21
N LYS A 32 18.94 -8.99 21.63
CA LYS A 32 20.13 -9.11 20.78
C LYS A 32 20.04 -10.30 19.81
N ALA A 33 19.49 -11.44 20.23
CA ALA A 33 19.26 -12.61 19.38
C ALA A 33 18.23 -12.31 18.27
N ARG A 34 17.20 -11.49 18.54
CA ARG A 34 16.23 -11.05 17.54
C ARG A 34 16.89 -10.30 16.38
N TYR A 35 17.94 -9.52 16.63
CA TYR A 35 18.71 -8.82 15.59
C TYR A 35 19.78 -9.66 14.90
N THR A 36 20.06 -10.89 15.39
CA THR A 36 21.18 -11.70 14.89
C THR A 36 20.73 -12.77 13.91
N PHE A 37 19.47 -13.20 13.96
CA PHE A 37 18.96 -14.32 13.15
C PHE A 37 18.12 -13.90 11.94
N MET A 38 17.48 -12.72 11.97
CA MET A 38 16.60 -12.25 10.89
C MET A 38 16.88 -10.79 10.56
N ILE A 39 16.93 -10.49 9.27
CA ILE A 39 17.05 -9.10 8.79
C ILE A 39 15.68 -8.42 8.94
N GLY A 40 15.65 -7.24 9.55
CA GLY A 40 14.44 -6.43 9.67
C GLY A 40 14.11 -6.03 11.10
N ILE A 41 13.11 -5.18 11.24
CA ILE A 41 12.55 -4.73 12.52
C ILE A 41 11.15 -5.31 12.67
N TYR A 42 10.96 -6.15 13.67
CA TYR A 42 9.70 -6.85 13.96
C TYR A 42 9.11 -6.32 15.25
N ASP A 43 8.61 -5.08 15.18
CA ASP A 43 8.00 -4.40 16.32
C ASP A 43 6.54 -4.04 15.98
N TYR A 44 5.71 -3.81 17.00
CA TYR A 44 4.31 -3.43 16.79
C TYR A 44 4.15 -2.16 15.94
N THR A 45 5.18 -1.30 15.86
CA THR A 45 5.17 -0.05 15.08
C THR A 45 5.13 -0.26 13.57
N VAL A 46 5.47 -1.45 13.08
CA VAL A 46 5.50 -1.79 11.64
C VAL A 46 4.46 -2.86 11.25
N VAL A 47 3.70 -3.38 12.23
CA VAL A 47 2.72 -4.45 11.98
C VAL A 47 1.64 -4.02 11.00
N LEU A 48 1.12 -2.79 11.13
CA LEU A 48 0.07 -2.29 10.24
C LEU A 48 0.59 -2.09 8.80
N THR A 49 1.84 -1.65 8.64
CA THR A 49 2.50 -1.56 7.33
C THR A 49 2.63 -2.94 6.68
N TYR A 50 3.00 -3.97 7.46
CA TYR A 50 3.01 -5.34 6.96
C TYR A 50 1.60 -5.85 6.61
N CYS A 51 0.59 -5.54 7.41
CA CYS A 51 -0.80 -5.88 7.10
C CYS A 51 -1.30 -5.19 5.83
N SER A 52 -0.93 -3.91 5.62
CA SER A 52 -1.23 -3.19 4.38
C SER A 52 -0.61 -3.88 3.17
N LEU A 53 0.68 -4.25 3.25
CA LEU A 53 1.38 -4.97 2.18
C LEU A 53 0.76 -6.34 1.90
N ILE A 54 0.42 -7.11 2.94
CA ILE A 54 -0.22 -8.43 2.80
C ILE A 54 -1.57 -8.27 2.11
N SER A 55 -2.39 -7.31 2.55
CA SER A 55 -3.68 -7.01 1.94
C SER A 55 -3.51 -6.67 0.45
N ALA A 56 -2.62 -5.74 0.12
CA ALA A 56 -2.34 -5.35 -1.25
C ALA A 56 -1.87 -6.53 -2.11
N SER A 57 -0.99 -7.37 -1.58
CA SER A 57 -0.48 -8.56 -2.27
C SER A 57 -1.59 -9.57 -2.56
N LEU A 58 -2.49 -9.81 -1.60
CA LEU A 58 -3.67 -10.65 -1.80
C LEU A 58 -4.58 -10.07 -2.89
N GLY A 59 -4.81 -8.74 -2.88
CA GLY A 59 -5.58 -8.07 -3.92
C GLY A 59 -4.96 -8.24 -5.31
N ILE A 60 -3.64 -8.12 -5.44
CA ILE A 60 -2.91 -8.34 -6.69
C ILE A 60 -3.06 -9.79 -7.16
N ILE A 61 -2.84 -10.77 -6.28
CA ILE A 61 -2.96 -12.20 -6.60
C ILE A 61 -4.37 -12.51 -7.12
N VAL A 62 -5.41 -12.02 -6.44
CA VAL A 62 -6.79 -12.24 -6.85
C VAL A 62 -7.08 -11.58 -8.21
N CYS A 63 -6.61 -10.35 -8.43
CA CYS A 63 -6.75 -9.68 -9.71
C CYS A 63 -6.05 -10.41 -10.84
N LEU A 64 -4.86 -11.00 -10.61
CA LEU A 64 -4.08 -11.68 -11.65
C LEU A 64 -4.56 -13.09 -11.93
N HIS A 65 -5.08 -13.80 -10.93
CA HIS A 65 -5.45 -15.22 -11.07
C HIS A 65 -6.66 -15.48 -12.00
N GLY A 66 -7.38 -14.42 -12.37
CA GLY A 66 -8.49 -14.51 -13.33
C GLY A 66 -9.78 -15.13 -12.77
N ILE A 67 -9.75 -15.67 -11.56
CA ILE A 67 -10.90 -16.29 -10.87
C ILE A 67 -11.70 -15.23 -10.12
N GLY A 68 -11.07 -14.12 -9.73
CA GLY A 68 -11.69 -13.06 -8.95
C GLY A 68 -12.20 -11.92 -9.81
N HIS A 69 -13.42 -11.46 -9.53
CA HIS A 69 -13.91 -10.19 -10.04
C HIS A 69 -13.04 -9.03 -9.52
N PRO A 70 -12.80 -7.94 -10.31
CA PRO A 70 -12.02 -6.76 -9.87
C PRO A 70 -12.47 -6.17 -8.54
N PHE A 71 -13.70 -6.43 -8.15
CA PHE A 71 -14.31 -6.12 -6.87
C PHE A 71 -13.43 -6.54 -5.67
N TYR A 72 -12.87 -7.75 -5.68
CA TYR A 72 -12.02 -8.21 -4.58
C TYR A 72 -10.72 -7.40 -4.47
N GLY A 73 -10.17 -6.97 -5.62
CA GLY A 73 -9.01 -6.08 -5.62
C GLY A 73 -9.31 -4.75 -4.92
N VAL A 74 -10.48 -4.18 -5.18
CA VAL A 74 -10.94 -2.94 -4.54
C VAL A 74 -11.14 -3.11 -3.04
N PHE A 75 -11.69 -4.24 -2.59
CA PHE A 75 -11.81 -4.58 -1.18
C PHE A 75 -10.45 -4.56 -0.47
N PHE A 76 -9.45 -5.21 -1.06
CA PHE A 76 -8.10 -5.24 -0.51
C PHE A 76 -7.40 -3.87 -0.57
N LEU A 77 -7.72 -3.04 -1.56
CA LEU A 77 -7.23 -1.67 -1.66
C LEU A 77 -7.76 -0.81 -0.51
N LEU A 78 -9.06 -0.89 -0.20
CA LEU A 78 -9.66 -0.21 0.95
C LEU A 78 -9.06 -0.67 2.28
N LEU A 79 -8.87 -1.97 2.44
CA LEU A 79 -8.26 -2.54 3.64
C LEU A 79 -6.81 -2.07 3.82
N SER A 80 -6.02 -2.00 2.74
CA SER A 80 -4.68 -1.44 2.75
C SER A 80 -4.69 0.03 3.15
N GLY A 81 -5.60 0.83 2.59
CA GLY A 81 -5.76 2.25 2.95
C GLY A 81 -6.16 2.45 4.41
N LEU A 82 -6.96 1.55 4.97
CA LEU A 82 -7.30 1.56 6.38
C LEU A 82 -6.07 1.30 7.25
N CYS A 83 -5.27 0.27 6.93
CA CYS A 83 -4.04 -0.05 7.64
C CYS A 83 -3.06 1.13 7.61
N ASP A 84 -2.82 1.73 6.44
CA ASP A 84 -1.97 2.90 6.24
C ASP A 84 -2.43 4.11 7.07
N THR A 85 -3.73 4.39 7.13
CA THR A 85 -4.25 5.51 7.92
C THR A 85 -3.87 5.46 9.40
N PHE A 86 -3.69 4.25 9.94
CA PHE A 86 -3.41 4.04 11.36
C PHE A 86 -1.93 3.75 11.66
N ASP A 87 -1.14 3.27 10.72
CA ASP A 87 0.24 2.82 10.99
C ASP A 87 1.15 3.96 11.47
N GLY A 88 1.08 5.13 10.87
CA GLY A 88 1.81 6.30 11.33
C GLY A 88 1.44 6.76 12.75
N ARG A 89 0.18 6.54 13.20
CA ARG A 89 -0.23 6.82 14.57
C ARG A 89 0.34 5.80 15.54
N VAL A 90 0.26 4.52 15.18
CA VAL A 90 0.84 3.42 15.96
C VAL A 90 2.35 3.57 16.04
N ALA A 91 3.01 3.89 14.94
CA ALA A 91 4.45 4.13 14.91
C ALA A 91 4.88 5.26 15.86
N ARG A 92 4.11 6.37 15.92
CA ARG A 92 4.38 7.51 16.83
C ARG A 92 4.05 7.24 18.29
N SER A 93 3.32 6.19 18.63
CA SER A 93 3.04 5.83 20.03
C SER A 93 4.29 5.37 20.80
N LYS A 94 5.29 4.84 20.10
CA LYS A 94 6.56 4.43 20.70
C LYS A 94 7.48 5.63 20.91
N LYS A 95 7.62 6.08 22.17
CA LYS A 95 8.42 7.26 22.54
C LYS A 95 9.94 7.08 22.36
N ASN A 96 10.46 5.85 22.53
CA ASN A 96 11.91 5.56 22.53
C ASN A 96 12.31 4.84 21.22
N ARG A 97 11.95 5.37 20.06
CA ARG A 97 12.41 4.84 18.76
C ARG A 97 13.85 5.27 18.51
N THR A 98 14.68 4.31 18.11
CA THR A 98 16.03 4.61 17.61
C THR A 98 15.97 5.29 16.24
N ALA A 99 17.03 5.98 15.83
CA ALA A 99 17.14 6.55 14.49
C ALA A 99 16.99 5.48 13.40
N MET A 100 17.59 4.30 13.61
CA MET A 100 17.48 3.17 12.71
C MET A 100 16.03 2.66 12.58
N GLU A 101 15.29 2.49 13.70
CA GLU A 101 13.88 2.07 13.68
C GLU A 101 12.99 3.09 12.96
N LYS A 102 13.29 4.37 13.10
CA LYS A 102 12.55 5.44 12.44
C LYS A 102 12.80 5.43 10.93
N SER A 103 14.07 5.37 10.51
CA SER A 103 14.44 5.32 9.10
C SER A 103 13.90 4.04 8.41
N TYR A 104 14.05 2.89 9.06
CA TYR A 104 13.50 1.62 8.56
C TYR A 104 11.99 1.71 8.37
N GLY A 105 11.26 2.25 9.37
CA GLY A 105 9.81 2.43 9.28
C GLY A 105 9.38 3.26 8.07
N ILE A 106 10.06 4.39 7.81
CA ILE A 106 9.78 5.25 6.65
C ILE A 106 10.00 4.50 5.32
N GLN A 107 11.07 3.70 5.23
CA GLN A 107 11.39 2.98 4.00
C GLN A 107 10.38 1.87 3.70
N ILE A 108 10.03 1.04 4.68
CA ILE A 108 9.07 -0.06 4.45
C ILE A 108 7.66 0.47 4.20
N ASP A 109 7.28 1.58 4.82
CA ASP A 109 6.03 2.29 4.61
C ASP A 109 5.90 2.69 3.13
N SER A 110 6.90 3.40 2.61
CA SER A 110 6.90 3.81 1.20
C SER A 110 6.92 2.64 0.21
N LEU A 111 7.60 1.53 0.54
CA LEU A 111 7.59 0.33 -0.28
C LEU A 111 6.22 -0.36 -0.26
N ALA A 112 5.58 -0.44 0.91
CA ALA A 112 4.23 -0.97 1.05
C ALA A 112 3.20 -0.11 0.31
N ASP A 113 3.31 1.22 0.43
CA ASP A 113 2.48 2.19 -0.27
C ASP A 113 2.59 2.08 -1.79
N LEU A 114 3.79 1.86 -2.33
CA LEU A 114 3.97 1.64 -3.76
C LEU A 114 3.22 0.40 -4.24
N VAL A 115 3.25 -0.68 -3.46
CA VAL A 115 2.52 -1.91 -3.80
C VAL A 115 1.01 -1.70 -3.67
N ALA A 116 0.56 -1.10 -2.56
CA ALA A 116 -0.86 -0.93 -2.26
C ALA A 116 -1.54 0.11 -3.16
N PHE A 117 -0.92 1.26 -3.37
CA PHE A 117 -1.56 2.40 -4.04
C PHE A 117 -0.98 2.70 -5.43
N GLY A 118 0.17 2.11 -5.76
CA GLY A 118 0.75 2.15 -7.10
C GLY A 118 0.39 0.91 -7.93
N ILE A 119 0.76 -0.28 -7.47
CA ILE A 119 0.64 -1.50 -8.28
C ILE A 119 -0.79 -2.06 -8.26
N LEU A 120 -1.41 -2.20 -7.09
CA LEU A 120 -2.74 -2.82 -6.96
C LEU A 120 -3.82 -2.11 -7.79
N PRO A 121 -3.94 -0.75 -7.83
CA PRO A 121 -4.90 -0.09 -8.73
C PRO A 121 -4.67 -0.41 -10.20
N GLY A 122 -3.41 -0.55 -10.63
CA GLY A 122 -3.06 -1.00 -11.98
C GLY A 122 -3.56 -2.42 -12.26
N CYS A 123 -3.37 -3.36 -11.32
CA CYS A 123 -3.85 -4.73 -11.43
C CYS A 123 -5.39 -4.80 -11.46
N ILE A 124 -6.08 -3.95 -10.69
CA ILE A 124 -7.55 -3.81 -10.75
C ILE A 124 -7.98 -3.36 -12.14
N GLY A 125 -7.33 -2.33 -12.72
CA GLY A 125 -7.62 -1.87 -14.08
C GLY A 125 -7.43 -2.96 -15.12
N ILE A 126 -6.37 -3.75 -15.05
CA ILE A 126 -6.15 -4.92 -15.93
C ILE A 126 -7.23 -5.98 -15.72
N ALA A 127 -7.66 -6.23 -14.47
CA ALA A 127 -8.74 -7.15 -14.19
C ALA A 127 -10.09 -6.66 -14.74
N MET A 128 -10.34 -5.34 -14.71
CA MET A 128 -11.52 -4.73 -15.31
C MET A 128 -11.59 -4.95 -16.83
N LEU A 129 -10.44 -4.87 -17.53
CA LEU A 129 -10.40 -5.15 -18.97
C LEU A 129 -10.88 -6.58 -19.31
N ARG A 130 -10.61 -7.56 -18.44
CA ARG A 130 -11.00 -8.95 -18.67
C ARG A 130 -12.51 -9.19 -18.50
N VAL A 131 -13.17 -8.45 -17.61
CA VAL A 131 -14.61 -8.61 -17.35
C VAL A 131 -15.46 -7.61 -18.11
N SER A 132 -14.85 -6.62 -18.76
CA SER A 132 -15.55 -5.61 -19.55
C SER A 132 -16.14 -6.21 -20.81
N LYS A 133 -17.46 -6.06 -21.00
CA LYS A 133 -18.17 -6.49 -22.22
C LYS A 133 -17.62 -5.79 -23.48
N ARG A 134 -17.09 -4.58 -23.34
CA ARG A 134 -16.53 -3.79 -24.43
C ARG A 134 -15.24 -4.39 -24.99
N PHE A 135 -14.50 -5.15 -24.16
CA PHE A 135 -13.21 -5.73 -24.50
C PHE A 135 -13.23 -7.26 -24.56
N SER A 136 -14.41 -7.90 -24.36
CA SER A 136 -14.56 -9.36 -24.42
C SER A 136 -14.15 -9.95 -25.75
N ASP A 137 -14.32 -9.17 -26.84
CA ASP A 137 -14.02 -9.60 -28.21
C ASP A 137 -12.59 -9.24 -28.65
N VAL A 138 -11.81 -8.59 -27.77
CA VAL A 138 -10.39 -8.32 -28.06
C VAL A 138 -9.63 -9.63 -27.93
N PRO A 139 -8.97 -10.12 -29.00
CA PRO A 139 -8.21 -11.37 -28.95
C PRO A 139 -7.22 -11.33 -27.78
N HIS A 140 -7.20 -12.41 -26.99
CA HIS A 140 -6.15 -12.56 -26.01
C HIS A 140 -4.79 -12.43 -26.70
N ILE A 141 -3.84 -11.72 -26.11
CA ILE A 141 -2.50 -11.39 -26.62
C ILE A 141 -1.76 -12.58 -27.29
N ARG A 142 -2.22 -13.82 -27.08
CA ARG A 142 -1.68 -15.05 -27.69
C ARG A 142 -1.94 -15.24 -29.19
N HIS A 143 -2.92 -14.55 -29.78
CA HIS A 143 -3.34 -14.74 -31.19
C HIS A 143 -3.50 -13.42 -31.94
N VAL A 144 -2.64 -12.46 -31.62
CA VAL A 144 -2.71 -11.13 -32.20
C VAL A 144 -1.98 -11.10 -33.52
N ASN A 145 -2.70 -10.83 -34.61
CA ASN A 145 -2.11 -10.41 -35.87
C ASN A 145 -1.59 -8.96 -35.70
N PRO A 146 -0.31 -8.69 -36.02
CA PRO A 146 0.30 -7.36 -35.85
C PRO A 146 -0.44 -6.22 -36.59
N ASP A 147 -1.24 -6.56 -37.59
CA ASP A 147 -1.97 -5.60 -38.45
C ASP A 147 -3.34 -5.21 -37.86
N ASP A 148 -3.80 -5.80 -36.79
CA ASP A 148 -5.08 -5.46 -36.17
C ASP A 148 -4.96 -4.20 -35.32
N LYS A 149 -5.59 -3.11 -35.78
CA LYS A 149 -5.71 -1.85 -35.01
C LYS A 149 -6.36 -2.05 -33.63
N LEU A 150 -7.05 -3.17 -33.44
CA LEU A 150 -7.69 -3.56 -32.18
C LEU A 150 -6.68 -3.86 -31.05
N VAL A 151 -5.43 -4.21 -31.40
CA VAL A 151 -4.33 -4.50 -30.48
C VAL A 151 -3.75 -3.25 -29.83
N LEU A 152 -3.87 -2.12 -30.50
CA LEU A 152 -3.29 -0.86 -30.00
C LEU A 152 -3.96 -0.39 -28.70
N TYR A 153 -5.25 -0.68 -28.50
CA TYR A 153 -6.00 -0.29 -27.30
C TYR A 153 -5.47 -0.93 -26.01
N PRO A 154 -5.37 -2.27 -25.90
CA PRO A 154 -4.81 -2.90 -24.71
C PRO A 154 -3.39 -2.43 -24.40
N ILE A 155 -2.56 -2.26 -25.43
CA ILE A 155 -1.18 -1.76 -25.25
C ILE A 155 -1.19 -0.34 -24.69
N ALA A 156 -2.01 0.57 -25.22
CA ALA A 156 -2.14 1.93 -24.71
C ALA A 156 -2.61 1.94 -23.25
N LEU A 157 -3.55 1.08 -22.87
CA LEU A 157 -4.04 0.97 -21.50
C LEU A 157 -2.97 0.39 -20.56
N MET A 158 -2.16 -0.57 -21.02
CA MET A 158 -1.00 -1.06 -20.26
C MET A 158 0.06 0.02 -20.04
N ILE A 159 0.31 0.88 -21.04
CA ILE A 159 1.20 2.04 -20.91
C ILE A 159 0.69 2.99 -19.83
N ILE A 160 -0.63 3.24 -19.77
CA ILE A 160 -1.24 4.07 -18.71
C ILE A 160 -0.95 3.48 -17.33
N VAL A 161 -1.10 2.16 -17.15
CA VAL A 161 -0.78 1.49 -15.89
C VAL A 161 0.68 1.67 -15.51
N ILE A 162 1.60 1.49 -16.47
CA ILE A 162 3.04 1.65 -16.22
C ILE A 162 3.36 3.10 -15.81
N LEU A 163 2.79 4.08 -16.51
CA LEU A 163 3.00 5.50 -16.19
C LEU A 163 2.41 5.87 -14.83
N TYR A 164 1.27 5.27 -14.45
CA TYR A 164 0.67 5.45 -13.14
C TYR A 164 1.57 4.92 -12.02
N ILE A 165 2.11 3.71 -12.16
CA ILE A 165 3.03 3.12 -11.18
C ILE A 165 4.30 3.97 -11.08
N LEU A 166 4.85 4.41 -12.21
CA LEU A 166 6.02 5.29 -12.25
C LEU A 166 5.74 6.63 -11.53
N ALA A 167 4.59 7.24 -11.76
CA ALA A 167 4.19 8.49 -11.10
C ALA A 167 4.05 8.31 -9.57
N ALA A 168 3.46 7.19 -9.13
CA ALA A 168 3.36 6.85 -7.70
C ALA A 168 4.75 6.68 -7.07
N MET A 169 5.66 5.97 -7.73
CA MET A 169 7.04 5.78 -7.28
C MET A 169 7.80 7.12 -7.17
N ILE A 170 7.74 7.95 -8.21
CA ILE A 170 8.36 9.29 -8.21
C ILE A 170 7.82 10.13 -7.05
N ARG A 171 6.50 10.07 -6.83
CA ARG A 171 5.85 10.83 -5.76
C ARG A 171 6.34 10.41 -4.38
N LEU A 172 6.42 9.09 -4.11
CA LEU A 172 6.89 8.55 -2.83
C LEU A 172 8.36 8.89 -2.58
N ALA A 173 9.21 8.67 -3.58
CA ALA A 173 10.64 9.00 -3.49
C ALA A 173 10.86 10.49 -3.22
N TYR A 174 10.20 11.37 -3.99
CA TYR A 174 10.29 12.82 -3.81
C TYR A 174 9.83 13.26 -2.41
N PHE A 175 8.72 12.68 -1.93
CA PHE A 175 8.20 13.00 -0.60
C PHE A 175 9.17 12.62 0.52
N ASN A 176 9.80 11.45 0.44
CA ASN A 176 10.76 10.99 1.43
C ASN A 176 11.99 11.89 1.51
N VAL A 177 12.57 12.22 0.35
CA VAL A 177 13.73 13.11 0.28
C VAL A 177 13.40 14.49 0.86
N MET A 178 12.27 15.07 0.48
CA MET A 178 11.84 16.38 0.97
C MET A 178 11.51 16.38 2.47
N GLU A 179 11.00 15.27 3.01
CA GLU A 179 10.72 15.17 4.44
C GLU A 179 12.01 14.95 5.25
N GLU A 180 12.98 14.22 4.72
CA GLU A 180 14.30 14.04 5.31
C GLU A 180 15.05 15.38 5.38
N GLU A 181 15.14 16.11 4.26
CA GLU A 181 15.78 17.44 4.20
C GLU A 181 15.13 18.42 5.19
N ARG A 182 13.81 18.43 5.26
CA ARG A 182 13.08 19.28 6.19
C ARG A 182 13.32 18.91 7.64
N SER A 183 13.44 17.63 7.96
CA SER A 183 13.68 17.16 9.33
C SER A 183 15.02 17.67 9.90
N HIS A 184 15.96 18.03 9.01
CA HIS A 184 17.24 18.62 9.37
C HIS A 184 17.21 20.16 9.48
N THR A 185 16.24 20.83 8.83
CA THR A 185 16.24 22.30 8.71
C THR A 185 15.11 22.99 9.48
N GLU A 186 13.98 22.33 9.72
CA GLU A 186 12.79 22.95 10.32
C GLU A 186 12.19 22.11 11.47
N ASN A 187 11.87 22.80 12.59
CA ASN A 187 11.15 22.18 13.74
C ASN A 187 9.64 22.34 13.67
N THR A 188 9.08 22.88 12.58
CA THR A 188 7.64 23.20 12.45
C THR A 188 6.87 22.16 11.67
N ALA A 189 5.63 21.86 12.07
CA ALA A 189 4.77 20.91 11.38
C ALA A 189 4.34 21.43 9.99
N ARG A 190 4.47 20.60 8.96
CA ARG A 190 4.08 20.93 7.58
C ARG A 190 2.58 21.20 7.47
N ARG A 191 2.19 22.32 6.85
CA ARG A 191 0.78 22.72 6.62
C ARG A 191 0.26 22.28 5.25
N TYR A 192 1.15 22.11 4.27
CA TYR A 192 0.79 21.77 2.88
C TYR A 192 1.67 20.63 2.36
N TYR A 193 1.08 19.74 1.58
CA TYR A 193 1.79 18.75 0.76
C TYR A 193 1.95 19.29 -0.66
N THR A 194 3.02 18.90 -1.34
CA THR A 194 3.22 19.13 -2.76
C THR A 194 2.74 17.88 -3.51
N GLY A 195 1.77 18.02 -4.41
CA GLY A 195 1.14 16.92 -5.13
C GLY A 195 0.10 16.14 -4.31
N LEU A 196 -0.70 15.32 -5.00
CA LEU A 196 -1.69 14.45 -4.37
C LEU A 196 -1.01 13.35 -3.54
N PRO A 197 -1.43 13.04 -2.31
CA PRO A 197 -0.95 11.87 -1.58
C PRO A 197 -1.27 10.57 -2.31
N VAL A 198 -0.33 9.60 -2.34
CA VAL A 198 -0.54 8.32 -3.05
C VAL A 198 -1.67 7.51 -2.43
N THR A 199 -1.83 7.60 -1.11
CA THR A 199 -2.91 6.97 -0.33
C THR A 199 -4.32 7.40 -0.74
N SER A 200 -4.46 8.56 -1.43
CA SER A 200 -5.77 8.97 -1.99
C SER A 200 -6.32 7.98 -3.02
N ALA A 201 -5.48 7.16 -3.63
CA ALA A 201 -5.89 6.08 -4.53
C ALA A 201 -6.86 5.10 -3.85
N ALA A 202 -6.69 4.88 -2.52
CA ALA A 202 -7.56 4.01 -1.72
C ALA A 202 -9.00 4.48 -1.59
N LEU A 203 -9.31 5.71 -1.98
CA LEU A 203 -10.69 6.23 -2.04
C LEU A 203 -11.14 6.48 -3.47
N ILE A 204 -10.26 7.02 -4.31
CA ILE A 204 -10.60 7.40 -5.68
C ILE A 204 -11.04 6.18 -6.51
N PHE A 205 -10.26 5.11 -6.51
CA PHE A 205 -10.55 3.92 -7.34
C PHE A 205 -11.75 3.11 -6.82
N PRO A 206 -11.93 2.90 -5.50
CA PRO A 206 -13.16 2.31 -4.97
C PRO A 206 -14.42 3.11 -5.34
N THR A 207 -14.37 4.45 -5.29
CA THR A 207 -15.50 5.30 -5.70
C THR A 207 -15.88 5.05 -7.16
N VAL A 208 -14.91 4.98 -8.08
CA VAL A 208 -15.18 4.69 -9.50
C VAL A 208 -15.84 3.32 -9.67
N MET A 209 -15.33 2.32 -8.94
CA MET A 209 -15.89 0.97 -8.98
C MET A 209 -17.31 0.92 -8.38
N LEU A 210 -17.56 1.64 -7.30
CA LEU A 210 -18.87 1.75 -6.68
C LEU A 210 -19.89 2.39 -7.64
N ILE A 211 -19.50 3.44 -8.35
CA ILE A 211 -20.36 4.07 -9.37
C ILE A 211 -20.67 3.07 -10.48
N GLN A 212 -19.70 2.28 -10.94
CA GLN A 212 -19.93 1.21 -11.94
C GLN A 212 -20.99 0.21 -11.47
N PHE A 213 -20.92 -0.23 -10.20
CA PHE A 213 -21.90 -1.15 -9.65
C PHE A 213 -23.30 -0.53 -9.51
N LEU A 214 -23.38 0.73 -9.10
CA LEU A 214 -24.67 1.42 -8.92
C LEU A 214 -25.36 1.76 -10.24
N THR A 215 -24.58 2.03 -11.29
CA THR A 215 -25.12 2.41 -12.61
C THR A 215 -25.28 1.23 -13.56
N GLU A 216 -24.76 0.05 -13.20
CA GLU A 216 -24.68 -1.16 -14.02
C GLU A 216 -24.03 -0.89 -15.41
N THR A 217 -23.23 0.17 -15.52
CA THR A 217 -22.55 0.59 -16.74
C THR A 217 -21.08 0.20 -16.71
N ASP A 218 -20.53 -0.16 -17.86
CA ASP A 218 -19.09 -0.45 -17.99
C ASP A 218 -18.29 0.85 -17.96
N LEU A 219 -17.70 1.16 -16.81
CA LEU A 219 -16.87 2.33 -16.58
C LEU A 219 -15.35 2.05 -16.69
N THR A 220 -14.97 0.95 -17.34
CA THR A 220 -13.55 0.59 -17.51
C THR A 220 -12.72 1.74 -18.12
N MET A 221 -13.25 2.42 -19.15
CA MET A 221 -12.56 3.57 -19.75
C MET A 221 -12.48 4.75 -18.81
N LEU A 222 -13.51 5.01 -17.99
CA LEU A 222 -13.46 6.06 -16.96
C LEU A 222 -12.38 5.75 -15.93
N TYR A 223 -12.25 4.47 -15.52
CA TYR A 223 -11.21 4.03 -14.57
C TYR A 223 -9.82 4.38 -15.08
N PHE A 224 -9.51 4.06 -16.35
CA PHE A 224 -8.22 4.43 -16.96
C PHE A 224 -8.06 5.95 -17.15
N GLY A 225 -9.13 6.66 -17.48
CA GLY A 225 -9.13 8.14 -17.53
C GLY A 225 -8.79 8.75 -16.17
N VAL A 226 -9.42 8.26 -15.10
CA VAL A 226 -9.09 8.66 -13.72
C VAL A 226 -7.64 8.32 -13.38
N MET A 227 -7.13 7.16 -13.80
CA MET A 227 -5.74 6.76 -13.58
C MET A 227 -4.75 7.75 -14.22
N VAL A 228 -5.03 8.24 -15.44
CA VAL A 228 -4.22 9.28 -16.10
C VAL A 228 -4.24 10.59 -15.30
N VAL A 229 -5.41 11.02 -14.88
CA VAL A 229 -5.56 12.26 -14.07
C VAL A 229 -4.82 12.15 -12.75
N VAL A 230 -4.97 11.02 -12.04
CA VAL A 230 -4.29 10.78 -10.77
C VAL A 230 -2.78 10.71 -10.95
N SER A 231 -2.28 10.08 -12.03
CA SER A 231 -0.84 10.06 -12.37
C SER A 231 -0.28 11.46 -12.51
N PHE A 232 -0.98 12.33 -13.22
CA PHE A 232 -0.59 13.73 -13.36
C PHE A 232 -0.61 14.47 -12.01
N LEU A 233 -1.64 14.24 -11.19
CA LEU A 233 -1.76 14.86 -9.86
C LEU A 233 -0.66 14.39 -8.88
N PHE A 234 -0.17 13.17 -9.00
CA PHE A 234 0.93 12.66 -8.18
C PHE A 234 2.22 13.44 -8.41
N VAL A 235 2.56 13.74 -9.65
CA VAL A 235 3.80 14.44 -10.02
C VAL A 235 3.62 15.96 -10.13
N SER A 236 2.39 16.48 -9.95
CA SER A 236 2.11 17.91 -10.03
C SER A 236 2.63 18.66 -8.80
N LYS A 237 3.02 19.94 -8.97
CA LYS A 237 3.42 20.83 -7.86
C LYS A 237 2.23 21.50 -7.15
N ILE A 238 1.03 20.95 -7.28
CA ILE A 238 -0.17 21.49 -6.64
C ILE A 238 -0.02 21.39 -5.12
N ARG A 239 -0.28 22.49 -4.43
CA ARG A 239 -0.24 22.51 -2.96
C ARG A 239 -1.56 22.00 -2.39
N VAL A 240 -1.52 20.82 -1.77
CA VAL A 240 -2.67 20.22 -1.08
C VAL A 240 -2.53 20.48 0.41
N ARG A 241 -3.58 21.04 1.02
CA ARG A 241 -3.60 21.27 2.47
C ARG A 241 -3.56 19.92 3.21
N LYS A 242 -2.68 19.80 4.22
CA LYS A 242 -2.61 18.60 5.05
C LYS A 242 -3.99 18.34 5.69
N PRO A 243 -4.56 17.14 5.55
CA PRO A 243 -5.85 16.83 6.13
C PRO A 243 -5.78 16.93 7.66
N GLY A 244 -6.67 17.73 8.24
CA GLY A 244 -6.86 17.77 9.68
C GLY A 244 -7.58 16.51 10.18
N LEU A 245 -7.61 16.33 11.50
CA LEU A 245 -8.26 15.14 12.11
C LEU A 245 -9.71 14.93 11.63
N LYS A 246 -10.49 16.01 11.50
CA LYS A 246 -11.88 15.94 11.01
C LYS A 246 -11.97 15.39 9.59
N LEU A 247 -11.05 15.80 8.70
CA LEU A 247 -11.04 15.34 7.32
C LEU A 247 -10.57 13.87 7.24
N ILE A 248 -9.60 13.48 8.06
CA ILE A 248 -9.15 12.08 8.15
C ILE A 248 -10.29 11.18 8.62
N LEU A 249 -11.05 11.59 9.65
CA LEU A 249 -12.22 10.85 10.13
C LEU A 249 -13.32 10.77 9.05
N ALA A 250 -13.55 11.85 8.31
CA ALA A 250 -14.49 11.85 7.18
C ALA A 250 -14.03 10.88 6.08
N MET A 251 -12.75 10.85 5.73
CA MET A 251 -12.19 9.90 4.74
C MET A 251 -12.35 8.44 5.20
N ILE A 252 -12.10 8.16 6.48
CA ILE A 252 -12.34 6.82 7.07
C ILE A 252 -13.82 6.45 7.00
N ALA A 253 -14.73 7.39 7.33
CA ALA A 253 -16.17 7.16 7.25
C ALA A 253 -16.62 6.88 5.81
N ILE A 254 -16.13 7.64 4.83
CA ILE A 254 -16.40 7.41 3.40
C ILE A 254 -15.91 6.02 3.00
N GLY A 255 -14.67 5.68 3.30
CA GLY A 255 -14.11 4.35 3.00
C GLY A 255 -14.89 3.21 3.66
N ALA A 256 -15.36 3.39 4.90
CA ALA A 256 -16.21 2.42 5.58
C ALA A 256 -17.59 2.26 4.91
N VAL A 257 -18.19 3.36 4.46
CA VAL A 257 -19.46 3.33 3.70
C VAL A 257 -19.24 2.66 2.35
N GLU A 258 -18.19 3.01 1.61
CA GLU A 258 -17.82 2.34 0.35
C GLU A 258 -17.65 0.83 0.55
N PHE A 259 -16.92 0.46 1.59
CA PHE A 259 -16.70 -0.95 1.95
C PHE A 259 -18.03 -1.66 2.25
N ALA A 260 -18.88 -1.08 3.09
CA ALA A 260 -20.18 -1.65 3.45
C ALA A 260 -21.09 -1.81 2.23
N LEU A 261 -21.12 -0.80 1.36
CA LEU A 261 -21.90 -0.84 0.11
C LEU A 261 -21.38 -1.92 -0.83
N LEU A 262 -20.05 -2.04 -0.99
CA LEU A 262 -19.45 -3.07 -1.82
C LEU A 262 -19.77 -4.48 -1.30
N VAL A 263 -19.68 -4.71 0.01
CA VAL A 263 -20.04 -6.00 0.64
C VAL A 263 -21.55 -6.28 0.46
N PHE A 264 -22.40 -5.29 0.67
CA PHE A 264 -23.85 -5.42 0.49
C PHE A 264 -24.24 -5.77 -0.94
N ILE A 265 -23.65 -5.08 -1.94
CA ILE A 265 -23.89 -5.33 -3.36
C ILE A 265 -23.43 -6.74 -3.72
N HIS A 266 -22.23 -7.15 -3.26
CA HIS A 266 -21.72 -8.50 -3.48
C HIS A 266 -22.63 -9.59 -2.89
N TRP A 267 -23.11 -9.39 -1.67
CA TRP A 267 -24.05 -10.31 -1.02
C TRP A 267 -25.38 -10.41 -1.77
N ARG A 268 -25.91 -9.27 -2.26
CA ARG A 268 -27.17 -9.20 -2.99
C ARG A 268 -27.08 -9.83 -4.40
N ALA A 269 -25.92 -9.74 -5.03
CA ALA A 269 -25.63 -10.35 -6.33
C ALA A 269 -25.42 -11.89 -6.26
N GLY A 270 -25.59 -12.50 -5.10
CA GLY A 270 -25.51 -13.95 -4.91
C GLY A 270 -24.08 -14.48 -4.81
N GLY A 271 -23.09 -13.61 -4.47
CA GLY A 271 -21.70 -14.01 -4.37
C GLY A 271 -21.19 -14.54 -5.71
N ILE A 272 -20.77 -13.63 -6.58
CA ILE A 272 -20.23 -13.95 -7.92
C ILE A 272 -18.92 -14.71 -7.79
#